data_5bb611ab5db06d45d1aaf24da6110b83
#
_entry.id   5bb611ab5db06d45d1aaf24da6110b83
#
_cell.length_a   1.000
_cell.length_b   1.000
_cell.length_c   1.000
_cell.angle_alpha   90.00
_cell.angle_beta   90.00
_cell.angle_gamma   90.00
#
_symmetry.space_group_name_H-M   'P 1'
#
loop_
_entity.id
_entity.type
_entity.pdbx_description
1 polymer ?
#
loop_
_entity_poly.entity_id
_entity_poly.type
_entity_poly.pdbx_seq_one_letter_code
_entity_poly.pdbx_strand_id
1 'polypeptide(L)' 'MPILMTGTGDDVTVAKVIGTANMKQRLGEMGFVAGTPVKIMQSHNGDMIVKIRDSKLAITREMAAKIMVEY' A
#
# COMPACT_ATOMS: atom_id res chain seq x y z
N MET A 1 -1.15 10.77 2.15
CA MET A 1 -1.65 10.60 0.76
C MET A 1 -1.89 9.13 0.47
N PRO A 2 -2.82 8.78 -0.42
CA PRO A 2 -2.99 7.38 -0.81
C PRO A 2 -1.74 6.84 -1.51
N ILE A 3 -1.43 5.56 -1.29
CA ILE A 3 -0.31 4.91 -1.98
C ILE A 3 -0.53 4.92 -3.50
N LEU A 4 -1.79 5.00 -3.93
CA LEU A 4 -2.18 5.15 -5.33
C LEU A 4 -1.46 6.32 -6.02
N MET A 5 -1.13 7.37 -5.27
CA MET A 5 -0.51 8.58 -5.79
C MET A 5 1.01 8.48 -5.91
N THR A 6 1.59 7.38 -5.51
CA THR A 6 3.04 7.17 -5.58
C THR A 6 3.43 6.55 -6.92
N GLY A 7 4.70 6.53 -7.23
CA GLY A 7 5.24 5.99 -8.47
C GLY A 7 6.28 4.91 -8.25
N THR A 8 6.60 4.22 -9.34
CA THR A 8 7.63 3.17 -9.34
C THR A 8 8.94 3.70 -8.78
N GLY A 9 9.51 2.95 -7.85
CA GLY A 9 10.78 3.29 -7.21
C GLY A 9 10.64 4.07 -5.91
N ASP A 10 9.43 4.57 -5.60
CA ASP A 10 9.23 5.32 -4.36
C ASP A 10 9.31 4.42 -3.13
N ASP A 11 9.88 4.98 -2.06
CA ASP A 11 9.90 4.37 -0.74
C ASP A 11 8.99 5.18 0.17
N VAL A 12 8.00 4.55 0.75
CA VAL A 12 7.01 5.21 1.60
C VAL A 12 6.80 4.43 2.88
N THR A 13 6.12 5.05 3.84
CA THR A 13 5.76 4.43 5.11
C THR A 13 4.25 4.46 5.27
N VAL A 14 3.66 3.35 5.67
CA VAL A 14 2.22 3.29 5.90
C VAL A 14 1.85 4.18 7.08
N ALA A 15 0.87 5.06 6.88
CA ALA A 15 0.33 5.90 7.95
C ALA A 15 -0.92 5.25 8.54
N LYS A 16 -1.86 4.86 7.68
CA LYS A 16 -3.09 4.18 8.13
C LYS A 16 -3.81 3.59 6.92
N VAL A 17 -4.77 2.74 7.17
CA VAL A 17 -5.68 2.20 6.15
C VAL A 17 -7.06 2.76 6.44
N ILE A 18 -7.76 3.20 5.40
CA ILE A 18 -9.14 3.69 5.51
C ILE A 18 -10.09 2.69 4.85
N GLY A 19 -11.39 2.86 5.09
CA GLY A 19 -12.42 2.02 4.51
C GLY A 19 -13.14 1.21 5.57
N THR A 20 -13.77 0.10 5.14
CA THR A 20 -14.53 -0.75 6.05
C THR A 20 -13.62 -1.53 7.00
N ALA A 21 -14.17 -2.00 8.11
CA ALA A 21 -13.41 -2.81 9.06
C ALA A 21 -12.84 -4.06 8.40
N ASN A 22 -13.61 -4.67 7.49
CA ASN A 22 -13.17 -5.86 6.76
C ASN A 22 -11.96 -5.55 5.86
N MET A 23 -12.00 -4.45 5.14
CA MET A 23 -10.90 -4.01 4.29
C MET A 23 -9.66 -3.72 5.13
N LYS A 24 -9.83 -3.00 6.24
CA LYS A 24 -8.72 -2.69 7.14
C LYS A 24 -8.08 -3.95 7.69
N GLN A 25 -8.88 -4.93 8.07
CA GLN A 25 -8.38 -6.19 8.58
C GLN A 25 -7.58 -6.94 7.52
N ARG A 26 -8.12 -7.04 6.31
CA ARG A 26 -7.46 -7.75 5.20
C ARG A 26 -6.12 -7.10 4.86
N LEU A 27 -6.11 -5.78 4.71
CA LEU A 27 -4.87 -5.07 4.39
C LEU A 27 -3.86 -5.13 5.53
N GLY A 28 -4.35 -5.09 6.77
CA GLY A 28 -3.49 -5.26 7.94
C GLY A 28 -2.81 -6.62 7.98
N GLU A 29 -3.53 -7.68 7.62
CA GLU A 29 -2.97 -9.03 7.54
C GLU A 29 -1.90 -9.15 6.46
N MET A 30 -2.01 -8.36 5.41
CA MET A 30 -0.99 -8.29 4.35
C MET A 30 0.25 -7.51 4.78
N GLY A 31 0.21 -6.83 5.92
CA GLY A 31 1.33 -6.08 6.46
C GLY A 31 1.17 -4.56 6.40
N PHE A 32 0.05 -4.04 5.89
CA PHE A 32 -0.17 -2.60 5.79
C PHE A 32 -0.62 -2.04 7.14
N VAL A 33 0.33 -1.97 8.06
CA VAL A 33 0.12 -1.40 9.40
C VAL A 33 0.96 -0.14 9.55
N ALA A 34 0.51 0.79 10.40
CA ALA A 34 1.20 2.06 10.61
C ALA A 34 2.68 1.86 10.93
N GLY A 35 3.54 2.61 10.26
CA GLY A 35 4.98 2.55 10.46
C GLY A 35 5.72 1.55 9.58
N THR A 36 5.02 0.73 8.80
CA THR A 36 5.66 -0.27 7.95
C THR A 36 6.19 0.38 6.67
N PRO A 37 7.48 0.19 6.33
CA PRO A 37 8.02 0.70 5.07
C PRO A 37 7.55 -0.15 3.89
N VAL A 38 7.30 0.52 2.77
CA VAL A 38 6.84 -0.10 1.53
C VAL A 38 7.59 0.50 0.36
N LYS A 39 8.07 -0.35 -0.54
CA LYS A 39 8.70 0.08 -1.79
C LYS A 39 7.75 -0.19 -2.95
N ILE A 40 7.59 0.80 -3.82
CA ILE A 40 6.75 0.67 -5.00
C ILE A 40 7.59 0.06 -6.12
N MET A 41 7.29 -1.17 -6.49
CA MET A 41 8.05 -1.90 -7.52
C MET A 41 7.51 -1.62 -8.91
N GLN A 42 6.19 -1.58 -9.07
CA GLN A 42 5.52 -1.29 -10.33
C GLN A 42 4.21 -0.59 -10.06
N SER A 43 3.78 0.24 -11.00
CA SER A 43 2.48 0.90 -10.95
C SER A 43 1.95 1.00 -12.37
N HIS A 44 0.75 0.48 -12.59
CA HIS A 44 0.11 0.50 -13.91
C HIS A 44 -1.38 0.74 -13.74
N ASN A 45 -1.84 1.93 -14.15
CA ASN A 45 -3.26 2.34 -14.04
C ASN A 45 -3.81 2.17 -12.61
N GLY A 46 -2.95 2.35 -11.62
CA GLY A 46 -3.35 2.25 -10.21
C GLY A 46 -3.21 0.87 -9.60
N ASP A 47 -3.11 -0.19 -10.40
CA ASP A 47 -2.73 -1.50 -9.89
C ASP A 47 -1.23 -1.49 -9.64
N MET A 48 -0.81 -2.00 -8.49
CA MET A 48 0.56 -1.85 -8.05
C MET A 48 1.15 -3.17 -7.58
N ILE A 49 2.45 -3.30 -7.77
CA ILE A 49 3.23 -4.34 -7.11
C ILE A 49 4.13 -3.64 -6.13
N VAL A 50 4.02 -4.00 -4.87
CA VAL A 50 4.78 -3.38 -3.79
C VAL A 50 5.61 -4.44 -3.07
N LYS A 51 6.75 -4.01 -2.54
CA LYS A 51 7.55 -4.84 -1.66
C LYS A 51 7.32 -4.37 -0.24
N ILE A 52 6.84 -5.29 0.60
CA ILE A 52 6.57 -5.03 2.00
C ILE A 52 7.20 -6.16 2.81
N ARG A 53 8.07 -5.81 3.77
CA ARG A 53 8.89 -6.77 4.47
C ARG A 53 9.70 -7.56 3.43
N ASP A 54 9.65 -8.90 3.45
CA ASP A 54 10.39 -9.72 2.49
C ASP A 54 9.52 -10.27 1.39
N SER A 55 8.33 -9.68 1.17
CA SER A 55 7.36 -10.18 0.21
C SER A 55 7.01 -9.12 -0.82
N LYS A 56 6.74 -9.57 -2.04
CA LYS A 56 6.15 -8.73 -3.08
C LYS A 56 4.67 -9.05 -3.14
N LEU A 57 3.85 -8.02 -3.16
CA LEU A 57 2.40 -8.14 -3.18
C LEU A 57 1.82 -7.34 -4.34
N ALA A 58 0.80 -7.91 -4.98
CA ALA A 58 0.01 -7.18 -5.96
C ALA A 58 -1.21 -6.61 -5.24
N ILE A 59 -1.46 -5.33 -5.41
CA ILE A 59 -2.65 -4.67 -4.86
C ILE A 59 -3.40 -4.00 -5.99
N THR A 60 -4.73 -4.01 -5.87
CA THR A 60 -5.59 -3.38 -6.86
C THR A 60 -5.63 -1.87 -6.65
N ARG A 61 -6.09 -1.15 -7.67
CA ARG A 61 -6.31 0.28 -7.58
C ARG A 61 -7.22 0.65 -6.40
N GLU A 62 -8.27 -0.14 -6.16
CA GLU A 62 -9.18 0.11 -5.04
C GLU A 62 -8.47 0.00 -3.70
N MET A 63 -7.64 -1.02 -3.55
CA MET A 63 -6.85 -1.20 -2.33
C MET A 63 -5.84 -0.07 -2.18
N ALA A 64 -5.18 0.31 -3.27
CA ALA A 64 -4.18 1.38 -3.25
C ALA A 64 -4.80 2.72 -2.84
N ALA A 65 -6.07 2.95 -3.17
CA ALA A 65 -6.76 4.16 -2.77
C ALA A 65 -7.05 4.22 -1.27
N LYS A 66 -7.02 3.07 -0.59
CA LYS A 66 -7.35 2.96 0.84
C LYS A 66 -6.13 2.98 1.76
N ILE A 67 -4.93 2.80 1.22
CA ILE A 67 -3.71 2.77 2.01
C ILE A 67 -3.09 4.16 2.01
N MET A 68 -3.10 4.81 3.17
CA MET A 68 -2.52 6.14 3.32
C MET A 68 -1.06 6.01 3.71
N VAL A 69 -0.19 6.71 3.01
CA VAL A 69 1.26 6.63 3.20
C VAL A 69 1.87 8.03 3.27
N GLU A 70 3.13 8.06 3.68
CA GLU A 70 3.95 9.27 3.67
C GLU A 70 5.38 8.90 3.31
N TYR A 71 6.09 9.85 2.73
CA TYR A 71 7.49 9.66 2.35
C TYR A 71 8.44 9.67 3.56
#